data_8b7a8b534fdd5a4b2b45e0a1c1915be9
#
_entry.id   8b7a8b534fdd5a4b2b45e0a1c1915be9
#
_cell.length_a   1.000
_cell.length_b   1.000
_cell.length_c   1.000
_cell.angle_alpha   90.00
_cell.angle_beta   90.00
_cell.angle_gamma   90.00
#
_symmetry.space_group_name_H-M   'P 1'
#
loop_
_entity.id
_entity.type
_entity.pdbx_description
1 polymer ?
#
loop_
_entity_poly.entity_id
_entity_poly.type
_entity_poly.pdbx_seq_one_letter_code
_entity_poly.pdbx_strand_id
1 'polypeptide(L)'
;MKALVDRLRAAGGSAGRSAGAGGGRDGGGGRGRTAGNQGGTTPLRWRPAWLVVLAALAALTVMSVPRDPVPVRAEVPPRAPSRMATESELLHRGPIVTTPQLASLSVVALAGGRLLAGWVGFPREAASDGEVTLSTFDARQWSVPRVVLRSAELARLTGNPLANIHGAVVHVDRSGFVHLFVASRILGELSWTGIEHLRSADGGQRFVHLQSLRLAPLLNGSHQVGAPGINLRGGGFVLPVHYDWGVRYGVLLSFDAKGRFLAQTRIDGPPRLADPWPVVHSEKLVEFYLREVSGDRRVWVGRLDRSEPARPLSWRQATPGLAALPSFDGTSWITRVPEQAPEQLVLQRVNALHQATETLLVAKGLQPGGFSDPRLAQTDDNRLHLLFLDRGQRIGHRVYRATGL
;
A
#
# COMPACT_ATOMS: atom_id res chain seq x y z
N MET A 1 5.28 -20.55 11.29
CA MET A 1 4.77 -21.21 12.52
C MET A 1 5.83 -21.27 13.61
N LYS A 2 7.06 -21.77 13.37
CA LYS A 2 8.15 -21.83 14.37
C LYS A 2 8.48 -20.46 14.99
N ALA A 3 8.57 -19.40 14.20
CA ALA A 3 8.85 -18.03 14.67
C ALA A 3 7.73 -17.42 15.55
N LEU A 4 6.49 -17.85 15.39
CA LEU A 4 5.36 -17.42 16.22
C LEU A 4 5.40 -18.09 17.59
N VAL A 5 5.77 -19.39 17.63
CA VAL A 5 5.92 -20.15 18.87
C VAL A 5 7.08 -19.63 19.71
N ASP A 6 8.19 -19.24 19.08
CA ASP A 6 9.37 -18.70 19.76
C ASP A 6 9.11 -17.30 20.35
N ARG A 7 8.29 -16.46 19.70
CA ARG A 7 7.88 -15.15 20.24
C ARG A 7 6.90 -15.27 21.42
N LEU A 8 6.00 -16.24 21.39
CA LEU A 8 5.08 -16.48 22.52
C LEU A 8 5.81 -17.02 23.75
N ARG A 9 6.91 -17.77 23.58
CA ARG A 9 7.78 -18.22 24.70
C ARG A 9 8.60 -17.07 25.29
N ALA A 10 9.04 -16.10 24.49
CA ALA A 10 9.80 -14.95 24.98
C ALA A 10 8.94 -13.94 25.75
N ALA A 11 7.64 -13.85 25.48
CA ALA A 11 6.72 -12.94 26.16
C ALA A 11 6.22 -13.47 27.52
N GLY A 12 6.38 -14.78 27.83
CA GLY A 12 5.93 -15.42 29.05
C GLY A 12 6.95 -15.45 30.18
N GLY A 13 8.16 -14.93 30.01
CA GLY A 13 9.31 -15.13 30.88
C GLY A 13 9.69 -14.02 31.86
N SER A 14 8.91 -12.94 32.01
CA SER A 14 9.29 -11.82 32.89
C SER A 14 8.23 -11.41 33.91
N ALA A 15 7.81 -12.33 34.75
CA ALA A 15 7.08 -11.98 35.98
C ALA A 15 7.56 -12.82 37.14
N GLY A 16 8.27 -12.18 38.08
CA GLY A 16 8.35 -12.69 39.45
C GLY A 16 9.72 -13.11 39.96
N ARG A 17 10.58 -12.16 40.34
CA ARG A 17 11.48 -12.28 41.48
C ARG A 17 11.58 -10.93 42.18
N SER A 18 10.82 -10.77 43.27
CA SER A 18 11.14 -9.83 44.32
C SER A 18 11.41 -10.59 45.59
N ALA A 19 12.60 -10.40 46.14
CA ALA A 19 13.05 -10.92 47.41
C ALA A 19 12.37 -10.18 48.57
N GLY A 20 11.99 -10.92 49.60
CA GLY A 20 11.58 -10.37 50.87
C GLY A 20 12.07 -11.32 51.99
N ALA A 21 13.07 -10.85 52.75
CA ALA A 21 13.60 -11.50 53.94
C ALA A 21 12.77 -11.14 55.18
N GLY A 22 12.70 -12.02 56.15
CA GLY A 22 12.19 -11.76 57.54
C GLY A 22 11.53 -12.98 58.14
N GLY A 23 12.14 -13.73 58.93
CA GLY A 23 12.38 -13.89 60.35
C GLY A 23 11.22 -14.40 61.16
N GLY A 24 11.50 -15.51 61.93
CA GLY A 24 10.89 -15.66 63.24
C GLY A 24 10.04 -16.93 63.51
N ARG A 25 10.67 -17.95 64.12
CA ARG A 25 10.36 -18.74 65.31
C ARG A 25 8.99 -19.38 65.55
N ASP A 26 9.12 -20.65 65.93
CA ASP A 26 8.52 -21.41 67.00
C ASP A 26 7.12 -22.04 66.87
N GLY A 27 7.12 -23.37 67.09
CA GLY A 27 6.24 -23.99 68.06
C GLY A 27 5.15 -24.91 67.51
N GLY A 28 5.29 -26.21 67.88
CA GLY A 28 4.11 -26.90 68.31
C GLY A 28 3.55 -28.04 67.45
N GLY A 29 3.71 -29.23 67.95
CA GLY A 29 3.25 -30.52 67.53
C GLY A 29 1.76 -30.69 67.23
N GLY A 30 1.49 -31.74 66.50
CA GLY A 30 0.13 -32.18 66.20
C GLY A 30 0.11 -33.39 65.27
N ARG A 31 0.07 -34.57 65.84
CA ARG A 31 -0.22 -35.84 65.14
C ARG A 31 -1.65 -35.80 64.60
N GLY A 32 -1.83 -35.90 63.33
CA GLY A 32 -3.14 -36.06 62.68
C GLY A 32 -3.02 -36.98 61.48
N ARG A 33 -3.52 -38.17 61.59
CA ARG A 33 -3.78 -39.08 60.45
C ARG A 33 -4.79 -38.43 59.55
N THR A 34 -4.49 -38.32 58.27
CA THR A 34 -5.52 -38.10 57.28
C THR A 34 -5.25 -38.95 56.05
N ALA A 35 -6.32 -39.54 55.61
CA ALA A 35 -6.49 -40.43 54.48
C ALA A 35 -6.03 -39.83 53.19
N GLY A 36 -5.33 -40.65 52.42
CA GLY A 36 -4.95 -40.29 51.07
C GLY A 36 -6.16 -40.09 50.13
N ASN A 37 -6.37 -38.88 49.71
CA ASN A 37 -7.24 -38.61 48.58
C ASN A 37 -6.32 -38.47 47.34
N GLN A 38 -6.14 -39.59 46.64
CA GLN A 38 -5.53 -39.60 45.30
C GLN A 38 -6.52 -38.97 44.32
N GLY A 39 -6.56 -37.65 44.29
CA GLY A 39 -7.19 -36.88 43.22
C GLY A 39 -6.40 -37.10 41.93
N GLY A 40 -6.75 -38.12 41.18
CA GLY A 40 -6.25 -38.34 39.83
C GLY A 40 -6.61 -37.15 38.97
N THR A 41 -5.66 -36.28 38.74
CA THR A 41 -5.75 -35.30 37.63
C THR A 41 -5.72 -36.07 36.32
N THR A 42 -6.89 -36.41 35.81
CA THR A 42 -7.01 -36.91 34.43
C THR A 42 -6.43 -35.82 33.52
N PRO A 43 -5.35 -36.11 32.79
CA PRO A 43 -4.85 -35.14 31.81
C PRO A 43 -5.98 -34.88 30.83
N LEU A 44 -6.32 -33.59 30.67
CA LEU A 44 -7.29 -33.15 29.69
C LEU A 44 -6.79 -33.63 28.32
N ARG A 45 -7.26 -34.81 27.91
CA ARG A 45 -7.01 -35.34 26.56
C ARG A 45 -7.70 -34.37 25.60
N TRP A 46 -6.94 -33.37 25.10
CA TRP A 46 -7.33 -32.53 24.02
C TRP A 46 -7.65 -33.48 22.85
N ARG A 47 -8.94 -33.67 22.62
CA ARG A 47 -9.43 -34.61 21.63
C ARG A 47 -8.87 -34.20 20.27
N PRO A 48 -8.39 -35.15 19.42
CA PRO A 48 -7.87 -34.87 18.11
C PRO A 48 -8.88 -34.12 17.18
N ALA A 49 -10.14 -34.05 17.63
CA ALA A 49 -11.19 -33.28 16.93
C ALA A 49 -10.82 -31.80 16.68
N TRP A 50 -10.10 -31.15 17.60
CA TRP A 50 -9.67 -29.75 17.39
C TRP A 50 -8.59 -29.63 16.31
N LEU A 51 -7.69 -30.59 16.20
CA LEU A 51 -6.71 -30.63 15.11
C LEU A 51 -7.38 -30.87 13.76
N VAL A 52 -8.43 -31.70 13.71
CA VAL A 52 -9.22 -31.91 12.51
C VAL A 52 -10.00 -30.65 12.12
N VAL A 53 -10.59 -29.94 13.08
CA VAL A 53 -11.28 -28.66 12.83
C VAL A 53 -10.30 -27.60 12.36
N LEU A 54 -9.12 -27.48 12.99
CA LEU A 54 -8.08 -26.54 12.54
C LEU A 54 -7.53 -26.91 11.15
N ALA A 55 -7.34 -28.19 10.87
CA ALA A 55 -6.90 -28.66 9.56
C ALA A 55 -7.98 -28.43 8.48
N ALA A 56 -9.25 -28.68 8.81
CA ALA A 56 -10.38 -28.40 7.89
C ALA A 56 -10.58 -26.91 7.67
N LEU A 57 -10.46 -26.10 8.69
CA LEU A 57 -10.43 -24.63 8.59
C LEU A 57 -9.24 -24.16 7.73
N ALA A 58 -8.05 -24.70 7.96
CA ALA A 58 -6.87 -24.41 7.15
C ALA A 58 -7.05 -24.85 5.69
N ALA A 59 -7.64 -25.99 5.44
CA ALA A 59 -7.93 -26.48 4.10
C ALA A 59 -8.99 -25.63 3.38
N LEU A 60 -10.09 -25.27 4.06
CA LEU A 60 -11.09 -24.33 3.56
C LEU A 60 -10.48 -22.97 3.24
N THR A 61 -9.52 -22.54 4.05
CA THR A 61 -8.78 -21.30 3.85
C THR A 61 -7.92 -21.34 2.59
N VAL A 62 -7.25 -22.43 2.36
CA VAL A 62 -6.40 -22.62 1.18
C VAL A 62 -7.22 -22.71 -0.11
N MET A 63 -8.43 -23.27 -0.03
CA MET A 63 -9.31 -23.50 -1.20
C MET A 63 -10.18 -22.27 -1.56
N SER A 64 -10.39 -21.33 -0.64
CA SER A 64 -11.29 -20.19 -0.86
C SER A 64 -10.66 -18.98 -1.53
N VAL A 65 -9.33 -18.95 -1.71
CA VAL A 65 -8.64 -17.86 -2.39
C VAL A 65 -8.34 -18.27 -3.82
N PRO A 66 -8.94 -17.59 -4.82
CA PRO A 66 -8.62 -17.85 -6.23
C PRO A 66 -7.11 -17.66 -6.47
N ARG A 67 -6.46 -18.70 -7.00
CA ARG A 67 -5.00 -18.72 -7.17
C ARG A 67 -4.53 -18.72 -8.61
N ASP A 68 -5.44 -18.91 -9.55
CA ASP A 68 -5.06 -18.98 -10.95
C ASP A 68 -4.64 -17.59 -11.45
N PRO A 69 -3.39 -17.42 -11.89
CA PRO A 69 -2.97 -16.18 -12.49
C PRO A 69 -3.79 -15.96 -13.75
N VAL A 70 -4.63 -14.95 -13.73
CA VAL A 70 -5.31 -14.49 -14.95
C VAL A 70 -4.22 -14.03 -15.90
N PRO A 71 -4.16 -14.55 -17.16
CA PRO A 71 -3.21 -14.05 -18.13
C PRO A 71 -3.47 -12.57 -18.37
N VAL A 72 -2.55 -11.73 -17.87
CA VAL A 72 -2.70 -10.28 -17.87
C VAL A 72 -2.10 -9.76 -19.17
N ARG A 73 -2.92 -9.18 -20.03
CA ARG A 73 -2.47 -8.31 -21.12
C ARG A 73 -2.75 -6.87 -20.68
N ALA A 74 -1.72 -6.18 -20.26
CA ALA A 74 -1.82 -4.80 -19.83
C ALA A 74 -2.20 -3.87 -20.99
N GLU A 75 -3.01 -2.87 -20.72
CA GLU A 75 -3.15 -1.73 -21.61
C GLU A 75 -1.91 -0.85 -21.47
N VAL A 76 -1.26 -0.53 -22.59
CA VAL A 76 -0.06 0.29 -22.55
C VAL A 76 -0.50 1.75 -22.34
N PRO A 77 -0.14 2.39 -21.22
CA PRO A 77 -0.49 3.79 -20.98
C PRO A 77 0.27 4.72 -21.92
N PRO A 78 -0.12 5.99 -22.03
CA PRO A 78 0.69 7.01 -22.69
C PRO A 78 2.12 6.98 -22.12
N ARG A 79 3.11 7.05 -23.02
CA ARG A 79 4.52 6.99 -22.64
C ARG A 79 5.07 8.38 -22.39
N ALA A 80 5.89 8.53 -21.37
CA ALA A 80 6.57 9.78 -21.10
C ALA A 80 7.59 10.14 -22.20
N PRO A 81 7.81 11.45 -22.48
CA PRO A 81 8.83 11.89 -23.43
C PRO A 81 10.23 11.44 -23.02
N SER A 82 11.09 11.18 -24.01
CA SER A 82 12.48 10.78 -23.76
C SER A 82 13.33 11.93 -23.22
N ARG A 83 13.01 13.16 -23.59
CA ARG A 83 13.66 14.37 -23.08
C ARG A 83 12.59 15.32 -22.56
N MET A 84 12.87 15.91 -21.41
CA MET A 84 11.93 16.80 -20.74
C MET A 84 12.64 18.05 -20.23
N ALA A 85 11.98 19.20 -20.33
CA ALA A 85 12.34 20.39 -19.58
C ALA A 85 11.27 20.66 -18.52
N THR A 86 11.71 21.16 -17.38
CA THR A 86 10.80 21.72 -16.38
C THR A 86 10.08 22.91 -17.04
N GLU A 87 8.77 22.94 -16.95
CA GLU A 87 8.03 24.18 -17.18
C GLU A 87 8.37 25.14 -16.04
N SER A 88 9.41 25.97 -16.26
CA SER A 88 10.05 26.77 -15.20
C SER A 88 9.14 27.84 -14.60
N GLU A 89 8.01 28.14 -15.21
CA GLU A 89 7.12 29.23 -14.77
C GLU A 89 5.86 28.73 -14.04
N LEU A 90 5.54 27.46 -14.10
CA LEU A 90 4.36 26.90 -13.45
C LEU A 90 4.80 25.99 -12.28
N LEU A 91 5.26 26.59 -11.21
CA LEU A 91 5.04 26.06 -9.86
C LEU A 91 3.51 25.96 -9.69
N HIS A 92 2.90 24.98 -10.32
CA HIS A 92 1.51 24.70 -10.03
C HIS A 92 1.47 24.40 -8.54
N ARG A 93 0.86 25.28 -7.81
CA ARG A 93 0.52 24.97 -6.43
C ARG A 93 -0.35 23.74 -6.52
N GLY A 94 0.02 22.70 -5.80
CA GLY A 94 -0.83 21.53 -5.65
C GLY A 94 -2.20 21.93 -5.11
N PRO A 95 -3.12 20.98 -5.00
CA PRO A 95 -4.43 21.24 -4.39
C PRO A 95 -4.28 21.89 -3.02
N ILE A 96 -5.16 22.83 -2.70
CA ILE A 96 -5.18 23.45 -1.37
C ILE A 96 -5.55 22.38 -0.35
N VAL A 97 -4.75 22.24 0.69
CA VAL A 97 -4.98 21.25 1.75
C VAL A 97 -5.50 21.97 2.99
N THR A 98 -6.53 21.42 3.58
CA THR A 98 -7.18 21.96 4.79
C THR A 98 -6.91 21.13 6.05
N THR A 99 -6.34 19.93 5.89
CA THR A 99 -6.00 19.04 7.01
C THR A 99 -4.52 19.13 7.37
N PRO A 100 -4.16 19.07 8.68
CA PRO A 100 -2.79 19.27 9.13
C PRO A 100 -1.85 18.12 8.75
N GLN A 101 -2.36 16.92 8.50
CA GLN A 101 -1.55 15.77 8.13
C GLN A 101 -2.18 15.03 6.94
N LEU A 102 -1.32 14.63 6.01
CA LEU A 102 -1.69 13.92 4.78
C LEU A 102 -0.94 12.59 4.67
N ALA A 103 -1.58 11.65 4.03
CA ALA A 103 -0.98 10.38 3.62
C ALA A 103 -1.63 9.86 2.33
N SER A 104 -1.02 8.83 1.76
CA SER A 104 -1.63 8.03 0.68
C SER A 104 -2.04 8.86 -0.53
N LEU A 105 -1.13 9.72 -1.00
CA LEU A 105 -1.36 10.48 -2.24
C LEU A 105 -1.52 9.53 -3.42
N SER A 106 -2.47 9.81 -4.28
CA SER A 106 -2.75 9.06 -5.51
C SER A 106 -3.09 10.03 -6.63
N VAL A 107 -2.70 9.73 -7.87
CA VAL A 107 -3.04 10.54 -9.04
C VAL A 107 -3.26 9.63 -10.24
N VAL A 108 -4.26 9.96 -11.04
CA VAL A 108 -4.55 9.33 -12.32
C VAL A 108 -4.82 10.38 -13.39
N ALA A 109 -4.39 10.11 -14.61
CA ALA A 109 -4.69 10.95 -15.75
C ALA A 109 -6.14 10.71 -16.21
N LEU A 110 -6.80 11.78 -16.60
CA LEU A 110 -8.11 11.82 -17.25
C LEU A 110 -7.94 12.36 -18.66
N ALA A 111 -8.94 12.13 -19.52
CA ALA A 111 -8.93 12.69 -20.88
C ALA A 111 -8.89 14.23 -20.88
N GLY A 112 -8.26 14.82 -21.89
CA GLY A 112 -8.18 16.26 -22.09
C GLY A 112 -7.17 16.97 -21.19
N GLY A 113 -6.03 16.34 -20.90
CA GLY A 113 -4.95 16.94 -20.09
C GLY A 113 -5.30 17.11 -18.62
N ARG A 114 -6.37 16.48 -18.15
CA ARG A 114 -6.86 16.58 -16.77
C ARG A 114 -6.25 15.50 -15.88
N LEU A 115 -6.25 15.77 -14.56
CA LEU A 115 -5.87 14.81 -13.53
C LEU A 115 -6.96 14.69 -12.48
N LEU A 116 -7.04 13.53 -11.86
CA LEU A 116 -7.75 13.32 -10.60
C LEU A 116 -6.71 12.93 -9.54
N ALA A 117 -6.60 13.75 -8.50
CA ALA A 117 -5.77 13.44 -7.33
C ALA A 117 -6.66 13.08 -6.14
N GLY A 118 -6.21 12.10 -5.36
CA GLY A 118 -6.84 11.70 -4.12
C GLY A 118 -5.79 11.54 -3.02
N TRP A 119 -6.18 11.83 -1.78
CA TRP A 119 -5.34 11.65 -0.60
C TRP A 119 -6.17 11.38 0.64
N VAL A 120 -5.54 10.85 1.65
CA VAL A 120 -6.12 10.74 2.99
C VAL A 120 -5.64 11.93 3.81
N GLY A 121 -6.57 12.70 4.35
CA GLY A 121 -6.33 13.78 5.30
C GLY A 121 -6.71 13.35 6.71
N PHE A 122 -5.93 13.78 7.71
CA PHE A 122 -6.22 13.56 9.12
C PHE A 122 -6.50 14.91 9.79
N PRO A 123 -7.68 15.09 10.40
CA PRO A 123 -8.10 16.38 10.97
C PRO A 123 -7.28 16.82 12.18
N ARG A 124 -6.52 15.92 12.79
CA ARG A 124 -5.60 16.16 13.91
C ARG A 124 -4.37 15.28 13.75
N GLU A 125 -3.23 15.73 14.32
CA GLU A 125 -2.05 14.88 14.44
C GLU A 125 -2.38 13.64 15.26
N ALA A 126 -1.89 12.48 14.82
CA ALA A 126 -2.16 11.17 15.40
C ALA A 126 -3.64 10.75 15.41
N ALA A 127 -4.51 11.42 14.62
CA ALA A 127 -5.89 10.96 14.47
C ALA A 127 -5.94 9.63 13.73
N SER A 128 -6.78 8.72 14.18
CA SER A 128 -7.06 7.45 13.50
C SER A 128 -8.20 7.55 12.50
N ASP A 129 -8.94 8.65 12.49
CA ASP A 129 -10.12 8.91 11.68
C ASP A 129 -9.76 9.72 10.42
N GLY A 130 -9.20 9.05 9.42
CA GLY A 130 -8.89 9.67 8.14
C GLY A 130 -10.13 9.98 7.31
N GLU A 131 -9.99 10.95 6.41
CA GLU A 131 -10.97 11.26 5.37
C GLU A 131 -10.32 11.23 3.99
N VAL A 132 -11.02 10.68 3.00
CA VAL A 132 -10.57 10.68 1.61
C VAL A 132 -11.04 11.97 0.96
N THR A 133 -10.10 12.71 0.40
CA THR A 133 -10.34 13.95 -0.32
C THR A 133 -9.91 13.80 -1.77
N LEU A 134 -10.69 14.32 -2.70
CA LEU A 134 -10.38 14.37 -4.12
C LEU A 134 -10.32 15.81 -4.62
N SER A 135 -9.45 16.05 -5.60
CA SER A 135 -9.39 17.28 -6.39
C SER A 135 -9.06 16.97 -7.84
N THR A 136 -9.62 17.74 -8.76
CA THR A 136 -9.39 17.59 -10.20
C THR A 136 -8.56 18.76 -10.70
N PHE A 137 -7.55 18.48 -11.51
CA PHE A 137 -6.80 19.46 -12.29
C PHE A 137 -7.38 19.56 -13.68
N ASP A 138 -7.73 20.76 -14.13
CA ASP A 138 -8.37 21.04 -15.43
C ASP A 138 -7.39 21.42 -16.53
N ALA A 139 -6.13 21.05 -16.43
CA ALA A 139 -4.97 21.46 -17.22
C ALA A 139 -4.47 22.89 -16.94
N ARG A 140 -5.09 23.64 -16.03
CA ARG A 140 -4.69 25.00 -15.62
C ARG A 140 -4.60 25.14 -14.09
N GLN A 141 -5.64 24.68 -13.39
CA GLN A 141 -5.74 24.83 -11.94
C GLN A 141 -6.41 23.63 -11.29
N TRP A 142 -6.18 23.49 -10.00
CA TRP A 142 -6.86 22.51 -9.18
C TRP A 142 -8.23 23.03 -8.74
N SER A 143 -9.23 22.14 -8.79
CA SER A 143 -10.53 22.40 -8.18
C SER A 143 -10.41 22.53 -6.67
N VAL A 144 -11.42 23.13 -6.05
CA VAL A 144 -11.56 23.08 -4.58
C VAL A 144 -11.64 21.62 -4.15
N PRO A 145 -10.78 21.17 -3.22
CA PRO A 145 -10.79 19.81 -2.71
C PRO A 145 -12.13 19.45 -2.06
N ARG A 146 -12.56 18.23 -2.27
CA ARG A 146 -13.82 17.74 -1.73
C ARG A 146 -13.61 16.44 -0.98
N VAL A 147 -14.05 16.39 0.27
CA VAL A 147 -14.10 15.15 1.04
C VAL A 147 -15.20 14.26 0.45
N VAL A 148 -14.81 13.06 0.01
CA VAL A 148 -15.71 12.10 -0.65
C VAL A 148 -16.06 10.91 0.23
N LEU A 149 -15.28 10.67 1.30
CA LEU A 149 -15.54 9.59 2.24
C LEU A 149 -14.89 9.90 3.59
N ARG A 150 -15.65 9.71 4.65
CA ARG A 150 -15.19 9.77 6.05
C ARG A 150 -15.22 8.41 6.70
N SER A 151 -14.42 8.19 7.73
CA SER A 151 -14.40 6.93 8.49
C SER A 151 -15.78 6.55 9.03
N ALA A 152 -16.56 7.51 9.53
CA ALA A 152 -17.92 7.27 10.01
C ALA A 152 -18.88 6.85 8.87
N GLU A 153 -18.70 7.38 7.67
CA GLU A 153 -19.47 6.98 6.50
C GLU A 153 -19.07 5.59 6.01
N LEU A 154 -17.76 5.29 5.97
CA LEU A 154 -17.25 3.97 5.64
C LEU A 154 -17.77 2.92 6.62
N ALA A 155 -17.75 3.22 7.92
CA ALA A 155 -18.29 2.36 8.97
C ALA A 155 -19.77 2.01 8.71
N ARG A 156 -20.56 2.99 8.31
CA ARG A 156 -21.99 2.81 7.99
C ARG A 156 -22.18 1.99 6.70
N LEU A 157 -21.40 2.27 5.66
CA LEU A 157 -21.49 1.56 4.37
C LEU A 157 -21.09 0.07 4.48
N THR A 158 -20.12 -0.24 5.33
CA THR A 158 -19.60 -1.59 5.52
C THR A 158 -20.28 -2.36 6.65
N GLY A 159 -21.09 -1.67 7.47
CA GLY A 159 -21.66 -2.24 8.69
C GLY A 159 -20.62 -2.49 9.78
N ASN A 160 -19.42 -1.90 9.66
CA ASN A 160 -18.33 -2.07 10.61
C ASN A 160 -18.06 -0.78 11.39
N PRO A 161 -18.54 -0.67 12.64
CA PRO A 161 -18.47 0.57 13.42
C PRO A 161 -17.03 0.99 13.79
N LEU A 162 -16.06 0.11 13.60
CA LEU A 162 -14.66 0.36 13.96
C LEU A 162 -13.78 0.61 12.72
N ALA A 163 -14.37 0.80 11.55
CA ALA A 163 -13.62 1.06 10.32
C ALA A 163 -13.02 2.46 10.33
N ASN A 164 -11.70 2.55 10.29
CA ASN A 164 -10.92 3.79 10.19
C ASN A 164 -10.13 3.81 8.88
N ILE A 165 -10.19 4.93 8.16
CA ILE A 165 -9.44 5.14 6.91
C ILE A 165 -8.01 5.50 7.23
N HIS A 166 -7.04 4.79 6.64
CA HIS A 166 -5.62 5.13 6.77
C HIS A 166 -4.85 5.11 5.45
N GLY A 167 -5.46 4.63 4.38
CA GLY A 167 -4.89 4.63 3.03
C GLY A 167 -5.99 4.64 1.99
N ALA A 168 -5.73 5.28 0.86
CA ALA A 168 -6.64 5.28 -0.27
C ALA A 168 -5.87 5.39 -1.59
N VAL A 169 -6.40 4.75 -2.64
CA VAL A 169 -5.89 4.90 -4.00
C VAL A 169 -7.06 5.05 -4.96
N VAL A 170 -6.92 5.95 -5.92
CA VAL A 170 -7.85 6.10 -7.03
C VAL A 170 -7.32 5.39 -8.27
N HIS A 171 -8.23 4.81 -9.03
CA HIS A 171 -7.96 4.22 -10.33
C HIS A 171 -9.11 4.56 -11.27
N VAL A 172 -8.82 4.82 -12.54
CA VAL A 172 -9.84 5.05 -13.57
C VAL A 172 -9.76 3.89 -14.55
N ASP A 173 -10.86 3.16 -14.67
CA ASP A 173 -10.93 2.06 -15.62
C ASP A 173 -11.14 2.56 -17.05
N ARG A 174 -11.02 1.65 -18.00
CA ARG A 174 -11.19 1.96 -19.44
C ARG A 174 -12.57 2.52 -19.80
N SER A 175 -13.59 2.21 -19.01
CA SER A 175 -14.96 2.72 -19.19
C SER A 175 -15.17 4.09 -18.57
N GLY A 176 -14.16 4.67 -17.93
CA GLY A 176 -14.21 5.97 -17.27
C GLY A 176 -14.80 5.93 -15.86
N PHE A 177 -15.09 4.75 -15.30
CA PHE A 177 -15.46 4.65 -13.90
C PHE A 177 -14.26 4.96 -12.99
N VAL A 178 -14.51 5.75 -11.95
CA VAL A 178 -13.52 6.01 -10.92
C VAL A 178 -13.69 4.98 -9.81
N HIS A 179 -12.67 4.17 -9.60
CA HIS A 179 -12.57 3.22 -8.51
C HIS A 179 -11.77 3.84 -7.36
N LEU A 180 -12.31 3.72 -6.15
CA LEU A 180 -11.66 4.14 -4.92
C LEU A 180 -11.44 2.90 -4.06
N PHE A 181 -10.18 2.58 -3.79
CA PHE A 181 -9.78 1.51 -2.89
C PHE A 181 -9.29 2.12 -1.60
N VAL A 182 -9.92 1.74 -0.50
CA VAL A 182 -9.67 2.31 0.82
C VAL A 182 -9.14 1.23 1.75
N ALA A 183 -7.93 1.41 2.24
CA ALA A 183 -7.40 0.59 3.31
C ALA A 183 -8.01 1.05 4.64
N SER A 184 -8.80 0.18 5.27
CA SER A 184 -9.47 0.46 6.54
C SER A 184 -8.91 -0.39 7.65
N ARG A 185 -8.68 0.21 8.81
CA ARG A 185 -8.34 -0.50 10.04
C ARG A 185 -9.59 -0.82 10.83
N ILE A 186 -9.63 -2.04 11.35
CA ILE A 186 -10.66 -2.51 12.27
C ILE A 186 -9.95 -2.78 13.59
N LEU A 187 -10.38 -2.16 14.70
CA LEU A 187 -9.81 -2.34 16.05
C LEU A 187 -8.37 -1.79 16.25
N GLY A 188 -8.21 -0.49 16.27
CA GLY A 188 -7.04 0.20 16.82
C GLY A 188 -5.67 -0.35 16.35
N GLU A 189 -4.72 -0.50 17.26
CA GLU A 189 -3.38 -1.02 16.97
C GLU A 189 -3.30 -2.54 16.76
N LEU A 190 -4.29 -3.31 17.19
CA LEU A 190 -4.45 -4.74 16.86
C LEU A 190 -4.92 -4.94 15.41
N SER A 191 -4.77 -3.98 14.64
CA SER A 191 -5.16 -3.59 13.32
C SER A 191 -5.21 -4.73 12.31
N TRP A 192 -6.41 -5.13 12.02
CA TRP A 192 -6.72 -5.83 10.80
C TRP A 192 -7.06 -4.78 9.75
N THR A 193 -6.32 -4.78 8.66
CA THR A 193 -6.55 -3.85 7.56
C THR A 193 -7.23 -4.59 6.42
N GLY A 194 -8.48 -4.25 6.14
CA GLY A 194 -9.21 -4.65 4.96
C GLY A 194 -9.11 -3.61 3.85
N ILE A 195 -9.44 -3.99 2.63
CA ILE A 195 -9.59 -3.07 1.51
C ILE A 195 -11.07 -3.00 1.13
N GLU A 196 -11.61 -1.80 1.19
CA GLU A 196 -12.96 -1.50 0.73
C GLU A 196 -12.90 -0.93 -0.68
N HIS A 197 -13.72 -1.46 -1.57
CA HIS A 197 -13.79 -1.04 -2.97
C HIS A 197 -15.09 -0.30 -3.24
N LEU A 198 -14.95 0.97 -3.60
CA LEU A 198 -16.04 1.84 -3.99
C LEU A 198 -15.88 2.26 -5.46
N ARG A 199 -16.98 2.58 -6.13
CA ARG A 199 -16.97 3.02 -7.53
C ARG A 199 -17.87 4.23 -7.73
N SER A 200 -17.43 5.13 -8.60
CA SER A 200 -18.16 6.30 -9.07
C SER A 200 -18.35 6.23 -10.59
N ALA A 201 -19.54 6.58 -11.06
CA ALA A 201 -19.89 6.70 -12.46
C ALA A 201 -19.91 8.17 -12.95
N ASP A 202 -19.71 9.13 -12.04
CA ASP A 202 -19.87 10.57 -12.27
C ASP A 202 -18.56 11.35 -12.08
N GLY A 203 -17.42 10.71 -12.40
CA GLY A 203 -16.11 11.33 -12.30
C GLY A 203 -15.61 11.54 -10.88
N GLY A 204 -16.04 10.70 -9.94
CA GLY A 204 -15.63 10.77 -8.53
C GLY A 204 -16.53 11.68 -7.69
N GLN A 205 -17.71 12.07 -8.19
CA GLN A 205 -18.64 12.93 -7.43
C GLN A 205 -19.34 12.16 -6.31
N ARG A 206 -19.82 10.94 -6.60
CA ARG A 206 -20.49 10.06 -5.65
C ARG A 206 -19.93 8.67 -5.77
N PHE A 207 -19.73 8.01 -4.64
CA PHE A 207 -19.23 6.67 -4.57
C PHE A 207 -20.26 5.70 -4.02
N VAL A 208 -20.35 4.53 -4.65
CA VAL A 208 -21.14 3.39 -4.19
C VAL A 208 -20.18 2.31 -3.75
N HIS A 209 -20.40 1.75 -2.57
CA HIS A 209 -19.65 0.60 -2.08
C HIS A 209 -19.98 -0.63 -2.94
N LEU A 210 -18.98 -1.25 -3.55
CA LEU A 210 -19.14 -2.45 -4.38
C LEU A 210 -18.91 -3.71 -3.58
N GLN A 211 -17.80 -3.77 -2.85
CA GLN A 211 -17.38 -4.98 -2.13
C GLN A 211 -16.29 -4.68 -1.11
N SER A 212 -16.26 -5.50 -0.07
CA SER A 212 -15.14 -5.63 0.85
C SER A 212 -14.26 -6.76 0.37
N LEU A 213 -12.97 -6.49 0.14
CA LEU A 213 -12.05 -7.50 -0.38
C LEU A 213 -11.58 -8.41 0.75
N ARG A 214 -11.94 -9.67 0.67
CA ARG A 214 -11.48 -10.72 1.57
C ARG A 214 -10.27 -11.40 0.96
N LEU A 215 -9.08 -10.97 1.36
CA LEU A 215 -7.80 -11.41 0.78
C LEU A 215 -7.13 -12.52 1.58
N ALA A 216 -7.63 -12.78 2.78
CA ALA A 216 -7.19 -13.88 3.62
C ALA A 216 -8.40 -14.47 4.35
N PRO A 217 -8.45 -15.77 4.54
CA PRO A 217 -9.68 -16.47 4.91
C PRO A 217 -10.08 -16.36 6.38
N LEU A 218 -9.13 -16.30 7.32
CA LEU A 218 -9.42 -16.21 8.76
C LEU A 218 -9.23 -14.80 9.29
N LEU A 219 -8.18 -14.14 8.81
CA LEU A 219 -7.79 -12.83 9.27
C LEU A 219 -7.64 -11.97 8.03
N ASN A 220 -8.75 -11.39 7.58
CA ASN A 220 -8.74 -10.47 6.45
C ASN A 220 -8.03 -9.19 6.88
N GLY A 221 -6.72 -9.22 6.92
CA GLY A 221 -5.96 -8.17 7.52
C GLY A 221 -4.65 -7.86 6.82
N SER A 222 -4.18 -6.64 7.06
CA SER A 222 -2.82 -6.21 6.73
C SER A 222 -2.50 -5.98 5.26
N HIS A 223 -3.50 -5.66 4.42
CA HIS A 223 -3.24 -5.24 3.05
C HIS A 223 -3.28 -3.71 2.95
N GLN A 224 -2.29 -3.15 2.27
CA GLN A 224 -2.12 -1.72 2.06
C GLN A 224 -2.22 -1.39 0.57
N VAL A 225 -2.87 -0.30 0.26
CA VAL A 225 -2.94 0.25 -1.09
C VAL A 225 -1.91 1.36 -1.26
N GLY A 226 -1.31 1.50 -2.44
CA GLY A 226 -0.25 2.49 -2.62
C GLY A 226 -0.06 2.98 -4.06
N ALA A 227 -0.38 2.16 -5.05
CA ALA A 227 -0.23 2.51 -6.46
C ALA A 227 -1.56 2.38 -7.21
N PRO A 228 -1.76 3.18 -8.28
CA PRO A 228 -2.93 3.04 -9.14
C PRO A 228 -2.95 1.68 -9.85
N GLY A 229 -4.13 1.26 -10.28
CA GLY A 229 -4.30 0.04 -11.05
C GLY A 229 -3.72 0.13 -12.46
N ILE A 230 -3.61 -1.03 -13.10
CA ILE A 230 -3.25 -1.19 -14.51
C ILE A 230 -4.48 -1.68 -15.26
N ASN A 231 -4.94 -0.95 -16.25
CA ASN A 231 -6.02 -1.39 -17.11
C ASN A 231 -5.59 -2.58 -17.97
N LEU A 232 -6.54 -3.49 -18.25
CA LEU A 232 -6.32 -4.67 -19.08
C LEU A 232 -6.99 -4.48 -20.45
N ARG A 233 -6.32 -4.96 -21.50
CA ARG A 233 -6.81 -4.86 -22.87
C ARG A 233 -8.16 -5.55 -23.09
N GLY A 234 -8.40 -6.65 -22.39
CA GLY A 234 -9.65 -7.40 -22.43
C GLY A 234 -10.77 -6.85 -21.54
N GLY A 235 -10.56 -5.70 -20.92
CA GLY A 235 -11.42 -5.14 -19.89
C GLY A 235 -11.00 -5.58 -18.48
N GLY A 236 -11.44 -4.84 -17.47
CA GLY A 236 -10.99 -4.99 -16.10
C GLY A 236 -9.63 -4.34 -15.84
N PHE A 237 -9.05 -4.63 -14.68
CA PHE A 237 -7.78 -4.03 -14.25
C PHE A 237 -7.10 -4.87 -13.18
N VAL A 238 -5.84 -4.58 -12.91
CA VAL A 238 -5.05 -5.15 -11.82
C VAL A 238 -4.66 -4.04 -10.87
N LEU A 239 -4.88 -4.22 -9.56
CA LEU A 239 -4.49 -3.30 -8.51
C LEU A 239 -3.29 -3.86 -7.74
N PRO A 240 -2.13 -3.17 -7.74
CA PRO A 240 -1.02 -3.51 -6.90
C PRO A 240 -1.29 -3.11 -5.44
N VAL A 241 -1.08 -4.05 -4.53
CA VAL A 241 -1.18 -3.85 -3.08
C VAL A 241 -0.01 -4.56 -2.40
N HIS A 242 0.20 -4.34 -1.12
CA HIS A 242 1.15 -5.16 -0.39
C HIS A 242 0.54 -5.68 0.91
N TYR A 243 1.01 -6.85 1.30
CA TYR A 243 0.68 -7.48 2.57
C TYR A 243 1.69 -7.01 3.63
N ASP A 244 1.20 -6.66 4.84
CA ASP A 244 2.02 -6.10 5.91
C ASP A 244 1.61 -6.67 7.29
N TRP A 245 1.88 -7.95 7.51
CA TRP A 245 1.68 -8.57 8.82
C TRP A 245 2.75 -9.62 9.11
N GLY A 246 3.77 -9.24 9.87
CA GLY A 246 4.91 -10.10 10.20
C GLY A 246 5.87 -10.35 9.03
N VAL A 247 5.34 -10.50 7.81
CA VAL A 247 6.07 -10.55 6.54
C VAL A 247 5.48 -9.53 5.59
N ARG A 248 6.27 -9.04 4.64
CA ARG A 248 5.83 -8.07 3.63
C ARG A 248 6.11 -8.59 2.25
N TYR A 249 5.13 -8.51 1.37
CA TYR A 249 5.27 -8.88 -0.03
C TYR A 249 4.21 -8.17 -0.89
N GLY A 250 4.56 -7.92 -2.15
CA GLY A 250 3.62 -7.35 -3.11
C GLY A 250 2.57 -8.38 -3.54
N VAL A 251 1.36 -7.90 -3.78
CA VAL A 251 0.22 -8.69 -4.24
C VAL A 251 -0.48 -7.92 -5.36
N LEU A 252 -0.93 -8.62 -6.36
CA LEU A 252 -1.74 -8.10 -7.45
C LEU A 252 -3.16 -8.62 -7.29
N LEU A 253 -4.12 -7.71 -7.26
CA LEU A 253 -5.54 -8.00 -7.21
C LEU A 253 -6.13 -7.82 -8.59
N SER A 254 -6.69 -8.87 -9.18
CA SER A 254 -7.31 -8.84 -10.51
C SER A 254 -8.81 -8.61 -10.40
N PHE A 255 -9.32 -7.74 -11.27
CA PHE A 255 -10.74 -7.38 -11.34
C PHE A 255 -11.27 -7.56 -12.77
N ASP A 256 -12.52 -7.96 -12.89
CA ASP A 256 -13.22 -8.00 -14.19
C ASP A 256 -13.64 -6.59 -14.66
N ALA A 257 -14.21 -6.49 -15.86
CA ALA A 257 -14.68 -5.24 -16.45
C ALA A 257 -15.84 -4.57 -15.65
N LYS A 258 -16.47 -5.30 -14.73
CA LYS A 258 -17.49 -4.75 -13.82
C LYS A 258 -16.91 -4.31 -12.48
N GLY A 259 -15.61 -4.46 -12.28
CA GLY A 259 -14.90 -4.18 -11.04
C GLY A 259 -15.06 -5.27 -9.98
N ARG A 260 -15.53 -6.49 -10.31
CA ARG A 260 -15.62 -7.59 -9.36
C ARG A 260 -14.25 -8.23 -9.19
N PHE A 261 -13.87 -8.52 -7.95
CA PHE A 261 -12.63 -9.21 -7.62
C PHE A 261 -12.64 -10.64 -8.19
N LEU A 262 -11.56 -11.00 -8.87
CA LEU A 262 -11.39 -12.31 -9.50
C LEU A 262 -10.36 -13.19 -8.79
N ALA A 263 -9.16 -12.62 -8.60
CA ALA A 263 -8.02 -13.39 -8.10
C ALA A 263 -6.98 -12.48 -7.45
N GLN A 264 -6.11 -13.08 -6.64
CA GLN A 264 -4.89 -12.44 -6.15
C GLN A 264 -3.67 -13.25 -6.57
N THR A 265 -2.59 -12.53 -6.92
CA THR A 265 -1.31 -13.12 -7.31
C THR A 265 -0.20 -12.45 -6.53
N ARG A 266 0.64 -13.25 -5.86
CA ARG A 266 1.81 -12.72 -5.15
C ARG A 266 2.90 -12.34 -6.16
N ILE A 267 3.54 -11.19 -5.94
CA ILE A 267 4.77 -10.81 -6.64
C ILE A 267 5.92 -11.56 -5.97
N ASP A 268 6.69 -12.30 -6.77
CA ASP A 268 7.80 -13.10 -6.25
C ASP A 268 8.93 -12.17 -5.75
N GLY A 269 9.50 -12.53 -4.62
CA GLY A 269 10.57 -11.77 -4.00
C GLY A 269 10.75 -12.12 -2.52
N PRO A 270 11.80 -11.60 -1.87
CA PRO A 270 12.04 -11.83 -0.46
C PRO A 270 10.93 -11.24 0.43
N PRO A 271 10.72 -11.77 1.63
CA PRO A 271 9.61 -11.39 2.52
C PRO A 271 9.88 -10.06 3.25
N ARG A 272 10.15 -9.00 2.52
CA ARG A 272 10.39 -7.63 3.05
C ARG A 272 10.02 -6.54 2.06
N LEU A 273 9.36 -6.91 0.95
CA LEU A 273 9.08 -5.98 -0.14
C LEU A 273 7.66 -5.42 -0.01
N ALA A 274 7.55 -4.10 -0.11
CA ALA A 274 6.30 -3.37 -0.06
C ALA A 274 6.21 -2.36 -1.22
N ASP A 275 5.09 -1.68 -1.30
CA ASP A 275 4.81 -0.56 -2.21
C ASP A 275 5.08 -0.91 -3.69
N PRO A 276 4.47 -1.97 -4.24
CA PRO A 276 4.68 -2.34 -5.63
C PRO A 276 4.17 -1.25 -6.56
N TRP A 277 5.08 -0.65 -7.32
CA TRP A 277 4.75 0.35 -8.34
C TRP A 277 4.88 -0.25 -9.74
N PRO A 278 3.79 -0.30 -10.53
CA PRO A 278 3.80 -0.93 -11.84
C PRO A 278 4.37 0.01 -12.92
N VAL A 279 5.12 -0.57 -13.85
CA VAL A 279 5.59 0.08 -15.09
C VAL A 279 5.24 -0.81 -16.27
N VAL A 280 4.36 -0.35 -17.13
CA VAL A 280 3.87 -1.10 -18.29
C VAL A 280 4.69 -0.74 -19.52
N HIS A 281 5.67 -1.56 -19.87
CA HIS A 281 6.49 -1.36 -21.06
C HIS A 281 5.80 -1.86 -22.34
N SER A 282 5.03 -2.93 -22.23
CA SER A 282 4.21 -3.48 -23.32
C SER A 282 3.03 -4.27 -22.77
N GLU A 283 2.16 -4.76 -23.63
CA GLU A 283 1.03 -5.60 -23.21
C GLU A 283 1.44 -6.82 -22.38
N LYS A 284 2.64 -7.33 -22.60
CA LYS A 284 3.17 -8.54 -21.93
C LYS A 284 4.26 -8.23 -20.91
N LEU A 285 4.94 -7.09 -21.02
CA LEU A 285 6.03 -6.72 -20.13
C LEU A 285 5.59 -5.64 -19.15
N VAL A 286 5.29 -6.07 -17.93
CA VAL A 286 5.00 -5.21 -16.78
C VAL A 286 6.05 -5.47 -15.71
N GLU A 287 6.79 -4.45 -15.34
CA GLU A 287 7.72 -4.48 -14.23
C GLU A 287 7.09 -3.86 -12.98
N PHE A 288 7.52 -4.31 -11.82
CA PHE A 288 7.14 -3.73 -10.53
C PHE A 288 8.38 -3.29 -9.80
N TYR A 289 8.44 -2.02 -9.45
CA TYR A 289 9.42 -1.53 -8.49
C TYR A 289 8.87 -1.71 -7.09
N LEU A 290 9.64 -2.34 -6.21
CA LEU A 290 9.26 -2.63 -4.84
C LEU A 290 10.32 -2.05 -3.91
N ARG A 291 9.89 -1.59 -2.75
CA ARG A 291 10.77 -1.06 -1.71
C ARG A 291 11.02 -2.10 -0.63
N GLU A 292 12.26 -2.29 -0.27
CA GLU A 292 12.63 -3.05 0.93
C GLU A 292 12.37 -2.19 2.18
N VAL A 293 11.53 -2.70 3.09
CA VAL A 293 11.07 -1.93 4.26
C VAL A 293 12.04 -2.04 5.43
N SER A 294 12.86 -3.09 5.47
CA SER A 294 13.84 -3.35 6.53
C SER A 294 15.16 -3.77 5.90
N GLY A 295 16.26 -3.53 6.61
CA GLY A 295 17.60 -3.80 6.08
C GLY A 295 18.15 -2.63 5.27
N ASP A 296 18.68 -2.92 4.09
CA ASP A 296 19.40 -1.96 3.24
C ASP A 296 18.52 -0.91 2.56
N ARG A 297 17.20 -0.96 2.71
CA ARG A 297 16.23 -0.07 2.05
C ARG A 297 16.39 -0.01 0.52
N ARG A 298 16.81 -1.11 -0.08
CA ARG A 298 17.02 -1.21 -1.54
C ARG A 298 15.69 -1.16 -2.28
N VAL A 299 15.75 -0.66 -3.51
CA VAL A 299 14.68 -0.83 -4.48
C VAL A 299 14.91 -2.16 -5.20
N TRP A 300 13.83 -2.89 -5.40
CA TRP A 300 13.81 -4.17 -6.10
C TRP A 300 12.96 -4.04 -7.37
N VAL A 301 13.28 -4.83 -8.37
CA VAL A 301 12.46 -4.94 -9.58
C VAL A 301 12.06 -6.39 -9.80
N GLY A 302 10.78 -6.60 -10.05
CA GLY A 302 10.19 -7.88 -10.41
C GLY A 302 9.30 -7.77 -11.63
N ARG A 303 8.96 -8.88 -12.27
CA ARG A 303 8.12 -8.94 -13.47
C ARG A 303 6.78 -9.64 -13.19
N LEU A 304 5.74 -9.19 -13.89
CA LEU A 304 4.42 -9.79 -13.78
C LEU A 304 4.39 -11.23 -14.32
N ASP A 305 5.11 -11.48 -15.42
CA ASP A 305 5.18 -12.79 -16.07
C ASP A 305 6.01 -13.82 -15.28
N ARG A 306 6.67 -13.38 -14.18
CA ARG A 306 7.54 -14.21 -13.34
C ARG A 306 8.65 -14.92 -14.11
N SER A 307 8.99 -14.45 -15.30
CA SER A 307 10.07 -15.00 -16.11
C SER A 307 11.41 -14.93 -15.38
N GLU A 308 11.55 -13.95 -14.47
CA GLU A 308 12.72 -13.77 -13.62
C GLU A 308 12.29 -13.46 -12.19
N PRO A 309 12.98 -13.96 -11.15
CA PRO A 309 12.72 -13.57 -9.77
C PRO A 309 13.03 -12.08 -9.57
N ALA A 310 12.34 -11.45 -8.62
CA ALA A 310 12.65 -10.07 -8.27
C ALA A 310 14.11 -9.95 -7.81
N ARG A 311 14.80 -8.92 -8.30
CA ARG A 311 16.21 -8.65 -8.02
C ARG A 311 16.43 -7.27 -7.41
N PRO A 312 17.44 -7.11 -6.53
CA PRO A 312 17.75 -5.82 -5.96
C PRO A 312 18.45 -4.92 -6.98
N LEU A 313 18.15 -3.64 -6.92
CA LEU A 313 18.88 -2.60 -7.61
C LEU A 313 19.96 -2.01 -6.69
N SER A 314 20.90 -1.27 -7.26
CA SER A 314 21.92 -0.54 -6.48
C SER A 314 21.36 0.65 -5.70
N TRP A 315 20.09 0.99 -5.93
CA TRP A 315 19.44 2.18 -5.34
C TRP A 315 18.95 1.90 -3.93
N ARG A 316 19.15 2.90 -3.07
CA ARG A 316 18.56 2.94 -1.74
C ARG A 316 17.66 4.16 -1.62
N GLN A 317 16.64 4.06 -0.79
CA GLN A 317 15.58 5.06 -0.69
C GLN A 317 15.39 5.52 0.76
N ALA A 318 15.37 6.84 0.98
CA ALA A 318 15.24 7.42 2.31
C ALA A 318 13.81 7.35 2.85
N THR A 319 12.81 7.58 2.01
CA THR A 319 11.40 7.68 2.40
C THR A 319 10.51 6.69 1.65
N PRO A 320 9.32 6.38 2.16
CA PRO A 320 8.30 5.62 1.43
C PRO A 320 7.87 6.31 0.14
N GLY A 321 7.46 5.48 -0.82
CA GLY A 321 6.92 5.93 -2.09
C GLY A 321 7.98 6.05 -3.19
N LEU A 322 7.63 5.48 -4.30
CA LEU A 322 8.33 5.56 -5.57
C LEU A 322 7.26 5.60 -6.64
N ALA A 323 7.47 6.33 -7.72
CA ALA A 323 6.63 6.26 -8.89
C ALA A 323 7.49 6.19 -10.14
N ALA A 324 7.02 5.47 -11.15
CA ALA A 324 7.73 5.30 -12.39
C ALA A 324 6.77 5.23 -13.57
N LEU A 325 7.22 5.71 -14.74
CA LEU A 325 6.49 5.64 -15.99
C LEU A 325 7.45 5.27 -17.14
N PRO A 326 7.02 4.46 -18.11
CA PRO A 326 7.83 4.14 -19.27
C PRO A 326 7.93 5.35 -20.19
N SER A 327 9.08 5.49 -20.88
CA SER A 327 9.33 6.50 -21.90
C SER A 327 9.21 5.89 -23.32
N PHE A 328 9.12 6.75 -24.33
CA PHE A 328 9.01 6.34 -25.74
C PHE A 328 10.21 5.54 -26.25
N ASP A 329 11.40 5.80 -25.71
CA ASP A 329 12.66 5.18 -26.14
C ASP A 329 13.06 3.92 -25.38
N GLY A 330 12.11 3.34 -24.61
CA GLY A 330 12.37 2.15 -23.81
C GLY A 330 13.07 2.41 -22.48
N THR A 331 13.35 3.67 -22.13
CA THR A 331 13.77 4.08 -20.79
C THR A 331 12.55 4.26 -19.88
N SER A 332 12.77 4.56 -18.61
CA SER A 332 11.71 4.91 -17.66
C SER A 332 12.09 6.15 -16.86
N TRP A 333 11.11 6.98 -16.57
CA TRP A 333 11.23 8.05 -15.60
C TRP A 333 10.79 7.56 -14.22
N ILE A 334 11.65 7.74 -13.22
CA ILE A 334 11.42 7.29 -11.85
C ILE A 334 11.64 8.44 -10.90
N THR A 335 10.68 8.66 -10.01
CA THR A 335 10.83 9.64 -8.94
C THR A 335 11.05 8.96 -7.60
N ARG A 336 11.99 9.48 -6.81
CA ARG A 336 12.36 8.95 -5.50
C ARG A 336 13.10 9.97 -4.65
N VAL A 337 13.22 9.67 -3.36
CA VAL A 337 14.08 10.36 -2.41
C VAL A 337 15.33 9.49 -2.17
N PRO A 338 16.52 9.83 -2.68
CA PRO A 338 17.73 9.03 -2.51
C PRO A 338 18.17 8.97 -1.04
N GLU A 339 18.72 7.85 -0.59
CA GLU A 339 19.25 7.73 0.78
C GLU A 339 20.45 8.66 1.00
N GLN A 340 21.28 8.87 -0.04
CA GLN A 340 22.47 9.73 0.02
C GLN A 340 22.14 11.24 0.05
N ALA A 341 20.91 11.60 -0.33
CA ALA A 341 20.43 12.98 -0.34
C ALA A 341 18.96 13.01 0.14
N PRO A 342 18.72 12.70 1.41
CA PRO A 342 17.35 12.48 1.93
C PRO A 342 16.52 13.77 2.03
N GLU A 343 17.13 14.92 1.81
CA GLU A 343 16.48 16.23 1.68
C GLU A 343 16.07 16.55 0.24
N GLN A 344 16.34 15.68 -0.73
CA GLN A 344 16.07 15.91 -2.15
C GLN A 344 15.03 14.94 -2.69
N LEU A 345 14.09 15.46 -3.45
CA LEU A 345 13.23 14.68 -4.34
C LEU A 345 13.80 14.79 -5.75
N VAL A 346 14.06 13.66 -6.38
CA VAL A 346 14.63 13.62 -7.73
C VAL A 346 13.72 12.88 -8.71
N LEU A 347 13.77 13.27 -9.96
CA LEU A 347 13.22 12.56 -11.11
C LEU A 347 14.39 12.05 -11.97
N GLN A 348 14.52 10.74 -12.09
CA GLN A 348 15.64 10.10 -12.77
C GLN A 348 15.15 9.35 -14.01
N ARG A 349 15.86 9.52 -15.12
CA ARG A 349 15.72 8.67 -16.28
C ARG A 349 16.61 7.46 -16.14
N VAL A 350 16.07 6.27 -16.36
CA VAL A 350 16.81 5.01 -16.23
C VAL A 350 16.68 4.20 -17.51
N ASN A 351 17.76 3.54 -17.88
CA ASN A 351 17.82 2.63 -19.02
C ASN A 351 17.25 1.24 -18.68
N ALA A 352 17.21 0.34 -19.64
CA ALA A 352 16.74 -1.04 -19.45
C ALA A 352 17.58 -1.86 -18.45
N LEU A 353 18.80 -1.42 -18.11
CA LEU A 353 19.64 -2.00 -17.07
C LEU A 353 19.39 -1.36 -15.70
N HIS A 354 18.38 -0.49 -15.59
CA HIS A 354 18.05 0.30 -14.40
C HIS A 354 19.18 1.20 -13.91
N GLN A 355 20.04 1.67 -14.82
CA GLN A 355 21.08 2.66 -14.53
C GLN A 355 20.54 4.05 -14.80
N ALA A 356 20.77 4.98 -13.87
CA ALA A 356 20.40 6.37 -14.06
C ALA A 356 21.28 7.00 -15.16
N THR A 357 20.62 7.54 -16.18
CA THR A 357 21.26 8.25 -17.31
C THR A 357 21.11 9.77 -17.20
N GLU A 358 20.09 10.22 -16.47
CA GLU A 358 19.80 11.62 -16.24
C GLU A 358 19.14 11.79 -14.88
N THR A 359 19.40 12.89 -14.19
CA THR A 359 18.79 13.21 -12.90
C THR A 359 18.38 14.67 -12.89
N LEU A 360 17.09 14.92 -12.65
CA LEU A 360 16.51 16.23 -12.44
C LEU A 360 16.19 16.42 -10.96
N LEU A 361 16.62 17.54 -10.37
CA LEU A 361 16.22 17.93 -9.04
C LEU A 361 14.80 18.51 -9.09
N VAL A 362 13.85 17.84 -8.44
CA VAL A 362 12.44 18.26 -8.39
C VAL A 362 12.22 19.27 -7.27
N ALA A 363 12.72 18.94 -6.08
CA ALA A 363 12.60 19.78 -4.90
C ALA A 363 13.74 19.49 -3.92
N LYS A 364 14.12 20.52 -3.13
CA LYS A 364 15.09 20.42 -2.05
C LYS A 364 14.48 20.98 -0.77
N GLY A 365 14.45 20.16 0.27
CA GLY A 365 13.99 20.53 1.60
C GLY A 365 15.11 21.03 2.49
N LEU A 366 14.72 21.59 3.64
CA LEU A 366 15.66 22.01 4.67
C LEU A 366 16.12 20.86 5.57
N GLN A 367 15.35 19.78 5.61
CA GLN A 367 15.59 18.64 6.50
C GLN A 367 15.44 17.31 5.73
N PRO A 368 16.15 16.26 6.15
CA PRO A 368 15.99 14.92 5.62
C PRO A 368 14.56 14.39 5.77
N GLY A 369 14.08 13.65 4.77
CA GLY A 369 12.80 12.95 4.85
C GLY A 369 11.55 13.83 4.70
N GLY A 370 11.73 15.10 4.28
CA GLY A 370 10.62 16.04 4.09
C GLY A 370 9.67 15.68 2.94
N PHE A 371 10.10 14.84 2.00
CA PHE A 371 9.30 14.44 0.83
C PHE A 371 8.88 12.98 0.93
N SER A 372 7.62 12.71 0.60
CA SER A 372 7.08 11.35 0.54
C SER A 372 6.00 11.21 -0.52
N ASP A 373 5.57 9.98 -0.77
CA ASP A 373 4.49 9.63 -1.68
C ASP A 373 4.57 10.31 -3.06
N PRO A 374 5.73 10.33 -3.76
CA PRO A 374 5.78 10.87 -5.10
C PRO A 374 4.87 10.04 -6.03
N ARG A 375 4.19 10.73 -6.95
CA ARG A 375 3.27 10.13 -7.92
C ARG A 375 3.50 10.75 -9.28
N LEU A 376 3.52 9.90 -10.32
CA LEU A 376 3.67 10.30 -11.70
C LEU A 376 2.41 9.99 -12.48
N ALA A 377 2.01 10.91 -13.33
CA ALA A 377 0.95 10.71 -14.30
C ALA A 377 1.32 11.38 -15.63
N GLN A 378 1.08 10.68 -16.74
CA GLN A 378 1.23 11.22 -18.07
C GLN A 378 -0.15 11.55 -18.63
N THR A 379 -0.34 12.78 -19.07
CA THR A 379 -1.57 13.23 -19.74
C THR A 379 -1.48 13.08 -21.25
N ASP A 380 -2.62 13.10 -21.94
CA ASP A 380 -2.73 12.92 -23.38
C ASP A 380 -2.16 14.11 -24.19
N ASP A 381 -1.90 15.24 -23.57
CA ASP A 381 -1.19 16.39 -24.12
C ASP A 381 0.36 16.32 -23.97
N ASN A 382 0.89 15.12 -23.70
CA ASN A 382 2.31 14.82 -23.51
C ASN A 382 2.99 15.56 -22.35
N ARG A 383 2.25 15.97 -21.34
CA ARG A 383 2.80 16.50 -20.09
C ARG A 383 3.01 15.37 -19.08
N LEU A 384 4.16 15.38 -18.43
CA LEU A 384 4.41 14.56 -17.26
C LEU A 384 4.16 15.38 -15.99
N HIS A 385 3.25 14.90 -15.19
CA HIS A 385 2.90 15.51 -13.90
C HIS A 385 3.50 14.69 -12.76
N LEU A 386 4.18 15.38 -11.85
CA LEU A 386 4.71 14.82 -10.63
C LEU A 386 4.07 15.50 -9.43
N LEU A 387 3.35 14.74 -8.64
CA LEU A 387 2.81 15.17 -7.36
C LEU A 387 3.59 14.51 -6.21
N PHE A 388 3.70 15.19 -5.09
CA PHE A 388 4.38 14.65 -3.91
C PHE A 388 3.88 15.32 -2.63
N LEU A 389 4.04 14.64 -1.50
CA LEU A 389 3.82 15.24 -0.19
C LEU A 389 5.07 15.94 0.29
N ASP A 390 4.93 17.18 0.73
CA ASP A 390 5.95 17.96 1.45
C ASP A 390 5.59 17.96 2.92
N ARG A 391 6.43 17.33 3.75
CA ARG A 391 6.28 17.17 5.21
C ARG A 391 4.93 16.57 5.65
N GLY A 392 4.25 15.85 4.76
CA GLY A 392 2.91 15.33 5.05
C GLY A 392 1.84 16.42 5.28
N GLN A 393 2.10 17.67 4.89
CA GLN A 393 1.22 18.81 5.14
C GLN A 393 0.79 19.55 3.87
N ARG A 394 1.53 19.38 2.79
CA ARG A 394 1.29 20.05 1.51
C ARG A 394 1.44 19.05 0.36
N ILE A 395 0.74 19.32 -0.71
CA ILE A 395 0.91 18.60 -1.97
C ILE A 395 1.66 19.52 -2.93
N GLY A 396 2.89 19.12 -3.30
CA GLY A 396 3.64 19.75 -4.37
C GLY A 396 3.21 19.20 -5.73
N HIS A 397 3.25 20.03 -6.75
CA HIS A 397 2.98 19.65 -8.14
C HIS A 397 4.06 20.23 -9.05
N ARG A 398 4.59 19.42 -9.97
CA ARG A 398 5.54 19.81 -11.01
C ARG A 398 5.06 19.28 -12.35
N VAL A 399 5.25 20.07 -13.38
CA VAL A 399 4.88 19.71 -14.75
C VAL A 399 6.13 19.75 -15.60
N TYR A 400 6.30 18.75 -16.45
CA TYR A 400 7.39 18.63 -17.40
C TYR A 400 6.81 18.46 -18.80
N ARG A 401 7.39 19.16 -19.78
CA ARG A 401 7.04 19.02 -21.20
C ARG A 401 8.14 18.34 -21.99
N ALA A 402 7.75 17.68 -23.06
CA ALA A 402 8.69 17.19 -24.05
C ALA A 402 9.56 18.33 -24.60
N THR A 403 10.88 18.11 -24.66
CA THR A 403 11.80 19.00 -25.39
C THR A 403 12.31 18.30 -26.64
N GLY A 404 12.21 18.96 -27.78
CA GLY A 404 12.73 18.47 -29.05
C GLY A 404 11.83 17.40 -29.67
N LEU A 405 10.84 17.84 -30.36
CA LEU A 405 10.27 17.15 -31.50
C LEU A 405 11.04 17.59 -32.77
#